data_09f8a1f0b0bd0844eda71356c7845aa9
#
_entry.id   09f8a1f0b0bd0844eda71356c7845aa9
#
_cell.length_a   1.000
_cell.length_b   1.000
_cell.length_c   1.000
_cell.angle_alpha   90.00
_cell.angle_beta   90.00
_cell.angle_gamma   90.00
#
_symmetry.space_group_name_H-M   'P 1'
#
loop_
_entity.id
_entity.type
_entity.pdbx_description
1 polymer ?
#
loop_
_entity_poly.entity_id
_entity_poly.type
_entity_poly.pdbx_seq_one_letter_code
_entity_poly.pdbx_strand_id
1 'polypeptide(L)'
;VVMSAAPDTKRTFLRFADGHFSGCNLFYFATPKAAALTALWVQVEALRKQPVKMLRLLGISYALRYQLGWLQLGSALARLGVLAGGVRTAVVEMPFGRAAIDVDKMADLALVEKLLHSDRLRVEE
;
A
#
# COMPACT_ATOMS: atom_id res chain seq x y z
N VAL A 1 10.88 -6.97 -5.71
CA VAL A 1 10.10 -6.66 -6.93
C VAL A 1 10.19 -5.16 -7.24
N VAL A 2 9.69 -4.24 -6.36
CA VAL A 2 9.72 -2.79 -6.64
C VAL A 2 11.14 -2.27 -6.81
N MET A 3 12.02 -2.54 -5.83
CA MET A 3 13.42 -2.08 -5.87
C MET A 3 14.24 -2.68 -7.01
N SER A 4 13.85 -3.86 -7.51
CA SER A 4 14.48 -4.45 -8.70
C SER A 4 14.02 -3.78 -10.00
N ALA A 5 12.76 -3.33 -10.04
CA ALA A 5 12.19 -2.68 -11.23
C ALA A 5 12.52 -1.17 -11.31
N ALA A 6 12.70 -0.52 -10.17
CA ALA A 6 12.99 0.91 -10.07
C ALA A 6 13.87 1.20 -8.83
N PRO A 7 15.18 0.96 -8.90
CA PRO A 7 16.08 1.13 -7.76
C PRO A 7 16.18 2.58 -7.28
N ASP A 8 15.95 3.55 -8.15
CA ASP A 8 15.99 4.99 -7.85
C ASP A 8 14.69 5.52 -7.21
N THR A 9 13.68 4.65 -7.00
CA THR A 9 12.39 5.07 -6.42
C THR A 9 12.51 5.39 -4.93
N LYS A 10 11.90 6.48 -4.49
CA LYS A 10 11.80 6.89 -3.07
C LYS A 10 10.41 6.55 -2.52
N ARG A 11 10.10 5.26 -2.42
CA ARG A 11 8.83 4.81 -1.86
C ARG A 11 8.91 4.46 -0.39
N THR A 12 7.79 4.68 0.30
CA THR A 12 7.63 4.23 1.68
C THR A 12 7.25 2.76 1.71
N PHE A 13 7.98 1.97 2.49
CA PHE A 13 7.66 0.58 2.76
C PHE A 13 7.17 0.42 4.18
N LEU A 14 6.03 -0.23 4.34
CA LEU A 14 5.51 -0.66 5.63
C LEU A 14 6.11 -2.01 5.99
N ARG A 15 6.56 -2.16 7.23
CA ARG A 15 7.21 -3.37 7.74
C ARG A 15 6.19 -4.22 8.47
N PHE A 16 5.92 -5.40 7.93
CA PHE A 16 5.07 -6.41 8.56
C PHE A 16 5.88 -7.67 8.87
N ALA A 17 5.29 -8.59 9.64
CA ALA A 17 5.92 -9.86 9.99
C ALA A 17 6.25 -10.73 8.75
N ASP A 18 5.42 -10.61 7.72
CA ASP A 18 5.48 -11.34 6.46
C ASP A 18 6.22 -10.60 5.33
N GLY A 19 6.77 -9.42 5.61
CA GLY A 19 7.60 -8.70 4.65
C GLY A 19 7.48 -7.18 4.69
N HIS A 20 8.11 -6.54 3.69
CA HIS A 20 8.05 -5.10 3.49
C HIS A 20 7.21 -4.80 2.25
N PHE A 21 6.12 -4.07 2.44
CA PHE A 21 5.14 -3.80 1.39
C PHE A 21 5.01 -2.32 1.10
N SER A 22 4.83 -1.99 -0.18
CA SER A 22 4.45 -0.65 -0.64
C SER A 22 3.15 -0.76 -1.42
N GLY A 23 2.23 0.16 -1.20
CA GLY A 23 0.98 0.20 -1.96
C GLY A 23 1.21 0.53 -3.43
N CYS A 24 0.38 -0.01 -4.32
CA CYS A 24 0.38 0.34 -5.74
C CYS A 24 -0.89 1.11 -6.15
N ASN A 25 -1.67 1.61 -5.19
CA ASN A 25 -2.89 2.39 -5.38
C ASN A 25 -3.96 1.72 -6.28
N LEU A 26 -3.92 0.39 -6.37
CA LEU A 26 -4.89 -0.41 -7.09
C LEU A 26 -5.82 -1.13 -6.12
N PHE A 27 -7.13 -0.89 -6.25
CA PHE A 27 -8.16 -1.44 -5.38
C PHE A 27 -9.25 -2.09 -6.21
N TYR A 28 -9.61 -3.32 -5.86
CA TYR A 28 -10.72 -4.03 -6.47
C TYR A 28 -11.86 -4.18 -5.46
N PHE A 29 -13.03 -3.65 -5.78
CA PHE A 29 -14.24 -3.72 -4.96
C PHE A 29 -15.19 -4.76 -5.57
N ALA A 30 -15.16 -5.97 -5.04
CA ALA A 30 -15.96 -7.08 -5.56
C ALA A 30 -17.47 -6.95 -5.26
N THR A 31 -17.85 -6.15 -4.26
CA THR A 31 -19.25 -5.99 -3.84
C THR A 31 -19.55 -4.54 -3.47
N PRO A 32 -20.82 -4.10 -3.56
CA PRO A 32 -21.22 -2.75 -3.09
C PRO A 32 -20.86 -2.50 -1.62
N LYS A 33 -20.91 -3.53 -0.77
CA LYS A 33 -20.53 -3.46 0.65
C LYS A 33 -19.04 -3.05 0.81
N ALA A 34 -18.18 -3.43 -0.11
CA ALA A 34 -16.77 -3.10 -0.07
C ALA A 34 -16.51 -1.58 -0.18
N ALA A 35 -17.45 -0.80 -0.72
CA ALA A 35 -17.37 0.66 -0.78
C ALA A 35 -17.24 1.31 0.62
N ALA A 36 -17.69 0.64 1.69
CA ALA A 36 -17.50 1.12 3.07
C ALA A 36 -16.00 1.28 3.44
N LEU A 37 -15.11 0.54 2.80
CA LEU A 37 -13.66 0.70 2.98
C LEU A 37 -13.15 2.07 2.51
N THR A 38 -13.76 2.69 1.50
CA THR A 38 -13.34 4.02 1.03
C THR A 38 -13.58 5.08 2.10
N ALA A 39 -14.72 5.03 2.81
CA ALA A 39 -15.02 5.94 3.90
C ALA A 39 -14.04 5.75 5.07
N LEU A 40 -13.72 4.51 5.42
CA LEU A 40 -12.72 4.20 6.43
C LEU A 40 -11.33 4.67 6.00
N TRP A 41 -10.98 4.50 4.72
CA TRP A 41 -9.69 4.95 4.18
C TRP A 41 -9.51 6.46 4.32
N VAL A 42 -10.54 7.25 4.02
CA VAL A 42 -10.52 8.71 4.24
C VAL A 42 -10.24 9.06 5.70
N GLN A 43 -10.83 8.33 6.66
CA GLN A 43 -10.54 8.52 8.09
C GLN A 43 -9.09 8.16 8.43
N VAL A 44 -8.58 7.04 7.95
CA VAL A 44 -7.19 6.60 8.15
C VAL A 44 -6.22 7.64 7.59
N GLU A 45 -6.48 8.14 6.39
CA GLU A 45 -5.64 9.16 5.75
C GLU A 45 -5.64 10.48 6.55
N ALA A 46 -6.80 10.91 7.04
CA ALA A 46 -6.90 12.10 7.89
C ALA A 46 -6.16 11.95 9.23
N LEU A 47 -6.09 10.73 9.76
CA LEU A 47 -5.45 10.42 11.05
C LEU A 47 -3.97 10.02 10.94
N ARG A 48 -3.41 9.88 9.75
CA ARG A 48 -2.03 9.40 9.56
C ARG A 48 -0.96 10.20 10.30
N LYS A 49 -1.22 11.49 10.54
CA LYS A 49 -0.33 12.39 11.30
C LYS A 49 -0.71 12.48 12.79
N GLN A 50 -1.69 11.73 13.26
CA GLN A 50 -2.21 11.76 14.62
C GLN A 50 -2.12 10.36 15.25
N PRO A 51 -0.93 9.93 15.72
CA PRO A 51 -0.67 8.57 16.13
C PRO A 51 -1.61 8.08 17.24
N VAL A 52 -1.95 8.93 18.21
CA VAL A 52 -2.85 8.56 19.31
C VAL A 52 -4.27 8.25 18.81
N LYS A 53 -4.78 9.05 17.87
CA LYS A 53 -6.11 8.80 17.28
C LYS A 53 -6.09 7.58 16.37
N MET A 54 -5.00 7.36 15.65
CA MET A 54 -4.81 6.15 14.85
C MET A 54 -4.81 4.89 15.73
N LEU A 55 -4.12 4.94 16.88
CA LEU A 55 -4.13 3.87 17.87
C LEU A 55 -5.54 3.54 18.39
N ARG A 56 -6.36 4.57 18.64
CA ARG A 56 -7.75 4.39 19.07
C ARG A 56 -8.61 3.76 17.97
N LEU A 57 -8.40 4.15 16.72
CA LEU A 57 -9.14 3.60 15.59
C LEU A 57 -8.79 2.13 15.33
N LEU A 58 -7.51 1.81 15.25
CA LEU A 58 -7.03 0.46 14.90
C LEU A 58 -7.07 -0.50 16.10
N GLY A 59 -6.87 0.02 17.31
CA GLY A 59 -6.73 -0.72 18.55
C GLY A 59 -5.27 -0.89 18.98
N ILE A 60 -5.03 -0.75 20.29
CA ILE A 60 -3.69 -0.80 20.89
C ILE A 60 -2.97 -2.12 20.59
N SER A 61 -3.68 -3.25 20.62
CA SER A 61 -3.08 -4.56 20.35
C SER A 61 -2.49 -4.69 18.94
N TYR A 62 -3.16 -4.12 17.94
CA TYR A 62 -2.67 -4.11 16.56
C TYR A 62 -1.45 -3.20 16.41
N ALA A 63 -1.46 -2.04 17.07
CA ALA A 63 -0.35 -1.11 17.05
C ALA A 63 0.89 -1.71 17.74
N LEU A 64 0.75 -2.35 18.89
CA LEU A 64 1.85 -3.04 19.57
C LEU A 64 2.40 -4.18 18.73
N ARG A 65 1.55 -5.00 18.10
CA ARG A 65 1.99 -6.06 17.18
C ARG A 65 2.76 -5.51 15.99
N TYR A 66 2.33 -4.36 15.45
CA TYR A 66 3.06 -3.70 14.38
C TYR A 66 4.44 -3.22 14.83
N GLN A 67 4.53 -2.55 15.98
CA GLN A 67 5.78 -2.06 16.56
C GLN A 67 6.77 -3.19 16.87
N LEU A 68 6.26 -4.33 17.34
CA LEU A 68 7.07 -5.52 17.64
C LEU A 68 7.42 -6.34 16.37
N GLY A 69 6.91 -5.96 15.21
CA GLY A 69 7.13 -6.71 13.96
C GLY A 69 6.36 -8.05 13.89
N TRP A 70 5.29 -8.20 14.68
CA TRP A 70 4.48 -9.43 14.76
C TRP A 70 3.18 -9.36 13.97
N LEU A 71 2.84 -8.20 13.42
CA LEU A 71 1.62 -8.01 12.64
C LEU A 71 1.87 -8.40 11.19
N GLN A 72 1.07 -9.33 10.67
CA GLN A 72 1.03 -9.67 9.24
C GLN A 72 0.15 -8.68 8.48
N LEU A 73 0.47 -8.40 7.22
CA LEU A 73 -0.28 -7.49 6.35
C LEU A 73 -1.74 -7.94 6.19
N GLY A 74 -1.98 -9.24 5.97
CA GLY A 74 -3.34 -9.78 5.87
C GLY A 74 -4.17 -9.54 7.12
N SER A 75 -3.58 -9.69 8.32
CA SER A 75 -4.26 -9.42 9.60
C SER A 75 -4.58 -7.94 9.78
N ALA A 76 -3.69 -7.05 9.36
CA ALA A 76 -3.93 -5.60 9.39
C ALA A 76 -5.11 -5.22 8.49
N LEU A 77 -5.14 -5.74 7.26
CA LEU A 77 -6.25 -5.50 6.32
C LEU A 77 -7.56 -6.11 6.81
N ALA A 78 -7.53 -7.32 7.37
CA ALA A 78 -8.73 -7.94 7.96
C ALA A 78 -9.31 -7.07 9.08
N ARG A 79 -8.46 -6.46 9.91
CA ARG A 79 -8.90 -5.49 10.94
C ARG A 79 -9.61 -4.29 10.31
N LEU A 80 -9.07 -3.71 9.24
CA LEU A 80 -9.72 -2.61 8.51
C LEU A 80 -11.08 -3.06 7.95
N GLY A 81 -11.17 -4.27 7.42
CA GLY A 81 -12.43 -4.84 6.95
C GLY A 81 -13.48 -4.96 8.05
N VAL A 82 -13.09 -5.38 9.27
CA VAL A 82 -13.99 -5.42 10.44
C VAL A 82 -14.46 -4.01 10.80
N LEU A 83 -13.56 -3.03 10.85
CA LEU A 83 -13.90 -1.63 11.15
C LEU A 83 -14.82 -1.00 10.08
N ALA A 84 -14.73 -1.46 8.84
CA ALA A 84 -15.60 -1.04 7.75
C ALA A 84 -16.96 -1.77 7.72
N GLY A 85 -17.36 -2.43 8.81
CA GLY A 85 -18.65 -3.10 8.93
C GLY A 85 -18.63 -4.56 8.47
N GLY A 86 -17.50 -5.25 8.60
CA GLY A 86 -17.36 -6.68 8.28
C GLY A 86 -17.16 -6.96 6.80
N VAL A 87 -16.40 -6.10 6.12
CA VAL A 87 -15.94 -6.33 4.75
C VAL A 87 -14.78 -7.32 4.77
N ARG A 88 -14.81 -8.33 3.90
CA ARG A 88 -13.66 -9.22 3.71
C ARG A 88 -12.64 -8.54 2.81
N THR A 89 -11.39 -8.60 3.23
CA THR A 89 -10.24 -8.02 2.52
C THR A 89 -9.25 -9.10 2.14
N ALA A 90 -8.54 -8.90 1.05
CA ALA A 90 -7.45 -9.76 0.63
C ALA A 90 -6.26 -8.92 0.13
N VAL A 91 -5.07 -9.44 0.33
CA VAL A 91 -3.84 -8.92 -0.27
C VAL A 91 -3.69 -9.57 -1.64
N VAL A 92 -3.43 -8.75 -2.65
CA VAL A 92 -2.98 -9.22 -3.96
C VAL A 92 -1.57 -8.70 -4.17
N GLU A 93 -0.61 -9.60 -4.14
CA GLU A 93 0.78 -9.26 -4.43
C GLU A 93 0.96 -9.00 -5.92
N MET A 94 1.34 -7.76 -6.25
CA MET A 94 1.57 -7.38 -7.63
C MET A 94 2.96 -7.84 -8.07
N PRO A 95 3.08 -8.72 -9.09
CA PRO A 95 4.37 -9.20 -9.57
C PRO A 95 5.16 -8.12 -10.33
N PHE A 96 4.50 -7.05 -10.75
CA PHE A 96 5.08 -5.96 -11.51
C PHE A 96 5.49 -4.81 -10.60
N GLY A 97 6.78 -4.69 -10.29
CA GLY A 97 7.30 -3.63 -9.41
C GLY A 97 7.00 -2.22 -9.89
N ARG A 98 6.86 -2.01 -11.19
CA ARG A 98 6.49 -0.72 -11.79
C ARG A 98 5.06 -0.27 -11.46
N ALA A 99 4.16 -1.19 -11.13
CA ALA A 99 2.80 -0.86 -10.70
C ALA A 99 2.75 -0.03 -9.41
N ALA A 100 3.85 0.01 -8.65
CA ALA A 100 3.99 0.82 -7.45
C ALA A 100 4.49 2.26 -7.73
N ILE A 101 4.79 2.62 -8.98
CA ILE A 101 5.36 3.93 -9.31
C ILE A 101 4.23 4.87 -9.67
N ASP A 102 4.02 5.89 -8.84
CA ASP A 102 3.07 6.98 -9.07
C ASP A 102 3.84 8.25 -9.49
N VAL A 103 3.20 9.10 -10.26
CA VAL A 103 3.76 10.39 -10.71
C VAL A 103 3.13 11.51 -9.90
N ASP A 104 3.67 11.78 -8.71
CA ASP A 104 3.23 12.85 -7.82
C ASP A 104 4.11 14.10 -7.92
N LYS A 105 5.35 13.94 -8.40
CA LYS A 105 6.37 15.00 -8.46
C LYS A 105 7.13 14.93 -9.77
N MET A 106 7.81 16.02 -10.14
CA MET A 106 8.66 16.09 -11.33
C MET A 106 9.77 15.02 -11.35
N ALA A 107 10.28 14.64 -10.18
CA ALA A 107 11.26 13.56 -10.07
C ALA A 107 10.68 12.19 -10.45
N ASP A 108 9.41 11.95 -10.14
CA ASP A 108 8.72 10.71 -10.50
C ASP A 108 8.46 10.67 -12.01
N LEU A 109 8.10 11.81 -12.61
CA LEU A 109 7.96 11.92 -14.05
C LEU A 109 9.26 11.56 -14.77
N ALA A 110 10.38 12.15 -14.35
CA ALA A 110 11.70 11.85 -14.92
C ALA A 110 12.08 10.37 -14.78
N LEU A 111 11.72 9.74 -13.65
CA LEU A 111 11.92 8.31 -13.45
C LEU A 111 11.09 7.47 -14.42
N VAL A 112 9.81 7.81 -14.60
CA VAL A 112 8.91 7.08 -15.52
C VAL A 112 9.37 7.24 -16.96
N GLU A 113 9.76 8.44 -17.40
CA GLU A 113 10.31 8.70 -18.74
C GLU A 113 11.56 7.85 -19.00
N LYS A 114 12.49 7.78 -18.03
CA LYS A 114 13.69 6.94 -18.11
C LYS A 114 13.33 5.45 -18.27
N LEU A 115 12.35 4.96 -17.51
CA LEU A 115 11.90 3.56 -17.57
C LEU A 115 11.25 3.23 -18.93
N LEU A 116 10.41 4.12 -19.43
CA LEU A 116 9.76 3.96 -20.74
C LEU A 116 10.77 4.01 -21.90
N HIS A 117 11.77 4.87 -21.80
CA HIS A 117 12.82 4.94 -22.82
C HIS A 117 13.65 3.65 -22.86
N SER A 118 14.00 3.10 -21.71
CA SER A 118 14.74 1.83 -21.62
C SER A 118 13.95 0.64 -22.17
N ASP A 119 12.63 0.66 -22.08
CA ASP A 119 11.78 -0.41 -22.65
C ASP A 119 11.69 -0.33 -24.17
N ARG A 120 11.62 0.87 -24.74
CA ARG A 120 11.62 1.05 -26.21
C ARG A 120 12.89 0.47 -26.82
N LEU A 121 14.04 0.72 -26.23
CA LEU A 121 15.32 0.18 -26.69
C LEU A 121 15.40 -1.35 -26.65
N ARG A 122 14.67 -1.99 -25.69
CA ARG A 122 14.63 -3.46 -25.60
C ARG A 122 13.68 -4.14 -26.58
N VAL A 123 12.72 -3.41 -27.13
CA VAL A 123 11.76 -3.94 -28.10
C VAL A 123 12.32 -3.85 -29.53
N GLU A 124 13.31 -3.00 -29.75
CA GLU A 124 13.96 -2.78 -31.07
C GLU A 124 15.17 -3.73 -31.29
N GLU A 125 15.56 -4.52 -30.29
CA GLU A 125 16.57 -5.59 -30.39
C GLU A 125 15.89 -6.97 -30.61
#